data_75745d8b5f2604ffe896cb869db70915
#
_entry.id   75745d8b5f2604ffe896cb869db70915
#
_cell.length_a   1.000
_cell.length_b   1.000
_cell.length_c   1.000
_cell.angle_alpha   90.00
_cell.angle_beta   90.00
_cell.angle_gamma   90.00
#
_symmetry.space_group_name_H-M   'P 1'
#
loop_
_entity.id
_entity.type
_entity.pdbx_description
1 polymer ?
#
loop_
_entity_poly.entity_id
_entity_poly.type
_entity_poly.pdbx_seq_one_letter_code
_entity_poly.pdbx_strand_id
1 'polypeptide(L)'
;MPVGYEGPMIHLGSLVAAGMSQFKSATFECSLPCFSRFRNSEDRRNFISAGAAAGIASAFGAPVGGLLFAMEEVSSFWKNKLSWQVFFCCMVATFTTDLLNSSFHGFKYKNDFGLFKTKFTSKDLVAVNVIAVLPSILMGIGGGVLGSAFTHANIIMSRWRKKFMSGFKSASQRNTIRVLEPILILLIMSTIHVYLPSFLGCTPVDCVYSIKENSTLGDTMLDASAQKECFPSDPVNNSRMELNLVAYTCKYTDTPLNDNLTEFHRQGSYSESATLFFGTGEQAVYHLFSKHTHKQFSYAAMSTMLIVYFFMGCWSAGTSISSGLVVPMLLIGGLYGRMVGCLFVDKFGIQTNKYWSWMDPGNFALLGSVSFFGGVTRLTMSLTVIMVEITNDIHQLLLIMITIMVAKWTGDFLSHPLYHALLEIKCIPFLGHEPTLMKSDGTVPNLDLF
;
A
#
# COMPACT_ATOMS: atom_id res chain seq x y z
N MET A 1 -8.03 1.78 12.34
CA MET A 1 -6.66 1.40 12.75
C MET A 1 -5.80 1.34 11.49
N PRO A 2 -4.58 1.88 11.45
CA PRO A 2 -3.73 1.89 10.26
C PRO A 2 -3.07 0.52 10.09
N VAL A 3 -3.86 -0.45 9.64
CA VAL A 3 -3.45 -1.84 9.39
C VAL A 3 -4.12 -2.34 8.13
N GLY A 4 -3.42 -3.18 7.38
CA GLY A 4 -3.95 -3.86 6.21
C GLY A 4 -4.47 -5.26 6.54
N TYR A 5 -5.25 -5.83 5.67
CA TYR A 5 -5.79 -7.20 5.79
C TYR A 5 -4.84 -8.26 5.22
N GLU A 6 -3.76 -7.86 4.57
CA GLU A 6 -2.81 -8.75 3.90
C GLU A 6 -2.13 -9.70 4.90
N GLY A 7 -1.69 -9.16 6.06
CA GLY A 7 -1.08 -9.96 7.12
C GLY A 7 -1.97 -11.09 7.62
N PRO A 8 -3.23 -10.80 8.00
CA PRO A 8 -4.21 -11.83 8.32
C PRO A 8 -4.44 -12.84 7.19
N MET A 9 -4.51 -12.41 5.92
CA MET A 9 -4.71 -13.32 4.79
C MET A 9 -3.53 -14.27 4.57
N ILE A 10 -2.29 -13.77 4.67
CA ILE A 10 -1.09 -14.60 4.64
C ILE A 10 -1.11 -15.64 5.76
N HIS A 11 -1.45 -15.21 6.97
CA HIS A 11 -1.51 -16.08 8.14
C HIS A 11 -2.58 -17.15 7.99
N LEU A 12 -3.79 -16.77 7.56
CA LEU A 12 -4.88 -17.72 7.32
C LEU A 12 -4.52 -18.71 6.21
N GLY A 13 -3.98 -18.26 5.08
CA GLY A 13 -3.51 -19.11 4.00
C GLY A 13 -2.46 -20.11 4.47
N SER A 14 -1.49 -19.66 5.27
CA SER A 14 -0.46 -20.52 5.86
C SER A 14 -1.04 -21.56 6.83
N LEU A 15 -2.01 -21.17 7.68
CA LEU A 15 -2.68 -22.08 8.61
C LEU A 15 -3.51 -23.15 7.90
N VAL A 16 -4.29 -22.74 6.90
CA VAL A 16 -5.08 -23.68 6.09
C VAL A 16 -4.17 -24.68 5.40
N ALA A 17 -3.09 -24.22 4.78
CA ALA A 17 -2.13 -25.08 4.10
C ALA A 17 -1.41 -26.03 5.06
N ALA A 18 -1.04 -25.55 6.26
CA ALA A 18 -0.47 -26.39 7.31
C ALA A 18 -1.45 -27.48 7.79
N GLY A 19 -2.73 -27.10 7.94
CA GLY A 19 -3.81 -28.04 8.29
C GLY A 19 -4.03 -29.09 7.21
N MET A 20 -4.12 -28.67 5.95
CA MET A 20 -4.30 -29.54 4.80
C MET A 20 -3.14 -30.53 4.63
N SER A 21 -1.89 -30.10 4.86
CA SER A 21 -0.72 -30.98 4.76
C SER A 21 -0.76 -32.14 5.74
N GLN A 22 -1.32 -31.93 6.92
CA GLN A 22 -1.36 -32.96 7.98
C GLN A 22 -2.64 -33.77 7.99
N PHE A 23 -3.77 -33.16 7.68
CA PHE A 23 -5.12 -33.69 7.82
C PHE A 23 -5.30 -34.55 9.10
N LYS A 24 -4.78 -34.00 10.20
CA LYS A 24 -4.84 -34.56 11.55
C LYS A 24 -5.39 -33.51 12.50
N SER A 25 -6.55 -33.76 13.05
CA SER A 25 -7.14 -32.92 14.10
C SER A 25 -6.93 -33.59 15.45
N ALA A 26 -6.27 -32.90 16.38
CA ALA A 26 -6.14 -33.34 17.75
C ALA A 26 -7.47 -33.22 18.52
N THR A 27 -8.31 -32.23 18.14
CA THR A 27 -9.60 -31.97 18.80
C THR A 27 -10.67 -32.99 18.42
N PHE A 28 -10.69 -33.43 17.14
CA PHE A 28 -11.66 -34.39 16.64
C PHE A 28 -11.10 -35.83 16.56
N GLU A 29 -9.86 -36.05 16.99
CA GLU A 29 -9.15 -37.34 16.92
C GLU A 29 -9.21 -38.03 15.56
N CYS A 30 -9.45 -37.21 14.50
CA CYS A 30 -9.60 -37.73 13.13
C CYS A 30 -8.27 -37.55 12.38
N SER A 31 -7.81 -38.62 11.73
CA SER A 31 -6.65 -38.59 10.85
C SER A 31 -6.94 -39.32 9.56
N LEU A 32 -6.85 -38.64 8.40
CA LEU A 32 -7.03 -39.26 7.10
C LEU A 32 -5.73 -39.99 6.65
N PRO A 33 -5.74 -41.29 6.39
CA PRO A 33 -4.55 -42.04 6.02
C PRO A 33 -3.99 -41.63 4.64
N CYS A 34 -4.82 -41.11 3.73
CA CYS A 34 -4.42 -40.66 2.40
C CYS A 34 -3.34 -39.54 2.42
N PHE A 35 -3.31 -38.74 3.49
CA PHE A 35 -2.35 -37.62 3.64
C PHE A 35 -1.11 -37.99 4.45
N SER A 36 -0.92 -39.28 4.82
CA SER A 36 0.25 -39.71 5.61
C SER A 36 1.58 -39.42 4.91
N ARG A 37 1.63 -39.41 3.59
CA ARG A 37 2.80 -39.11 2.77
C ARG A 37 3.28 -37.66 2.98
N PHE A 38 2.38 -36.70 3.21
CA PHE A 38 2.69 -35.26 3.34
C PHE A 38 3.02 -34.84 4.78
N ARG A 39 3.03 -35.78 5.75
CA ARG A 39 3.36 -35.50 7.16
C ARG A 39 4.86 -35.35 7.43
N ASN A 40 5.63 -35.07 6.40
CA ASN A 40 7.04 -34.81 6.41
C ASN A 40 7.29 -33.29 6.64
N SER A 41 8.38 -32.92 7.29
CA SER A 41 8.72 -31.52 7.61
C SER A 41 8.96 -30.68 6.34
N GLU A 42 9.51 -31.27 5.29
CA GLU A 42 9.77 -30.62 4.02
C GLU A 42 8.45 -30.29 3.29
N ASP A 43 7.56 -31.29 3.16
CA ASP A 43 6.27 -31.09 2.50
C ASP A 43 5.41 -30.08 3.26
N ARG A 44 5.38 -30.17 4.60
CA ARG A 44 4.68 -29.20 5.43
C ARG A 44 5.15 -27.78 5.19
N ARG A 45 6.46 -27.53 5.13
CA ARG A 45 7.04 -26.22 4.81
C ARG A 45 6.61 -25.75 3.42
N ASN A 46 6.66 -26.62 2.40
CA ASN A 46 6.25 -26.29 1.04
C ASN A 46 4.76 -25.92 0.97
N PHE A 47 3.88 -26.64 1.66
CA PHE A 47 2.47 -26.30 1.77
C PHE A 47 2.25 -24.95 2.44
N ILE A 48 2.96 -24.66 3.55
CA ILE A 48 2.85 -23.39 4.26
C ILE A 48 3.29 -22.23 3.35
N SER A 49 4.39 -22.37 2.61
CA SER A 49 4.87 -21.37 1.66
C SER A 49 3.86 -21.14 0.53
N ALA A 50 3.25 -22.23 -0.01
CA ALA A 50 2.21 -22.13 -1.04
C ALA A 50 0.95 -21.42 -0.51
N GLY A 51 0.54 -21.72 0.73
CA GLY A 51 -0.59 -21.04 1.36
C GLY A 51 -0.34 -19.58 1.65
N ALA A 52 0.87 -19.22 2.09
CA ALA A 52 1.26 -17.82 2.25
C ALA A 52 1.21 -17.05 0.93
N ALA A 53 1.77 -17.64 -0.13
CA ALA A 53 1.72 -17.08 -1.49
C ALA A 53 0.28 -16.88 -1.99
N ALA A 54 -0.58 -17.90 -1.82
CA ALA A 54 -1.99 -17.81 -2.20
C ALA A 54 -2.75 -16.74 -1.40
N GLY A 55 -2.40 -16.57 -0.11
CA GLY A 55 -2.97 -15.52 0.73
C GLY A 55 -2.65 -14.12 0.21
N ILE A 56 -1.40 -13.87 -0.23
CA ILE A 56 -1.02 -12.60 -0.86
C ILE A 56 -1.67 -12.45 -2.23
N ALA A 57 -1.63 -13.50 -3.06
CA ALA A 57 -2.21 -13.47 -4.39
C ALA A 57 -3.70 -13.10 -4.35
N SER A 58 -4.46 -13.66 -3.40
CA SER A 58 -5.88 -13.34 -3.21
C SER A 58 -6.10 -11.95 -2.62
N ALA A 59 -5.18 -11.46 -1.75
CA ALA A 59 -5.28 -10.13 -1.16
C ALA A 59 -5.12 -9.02 -2.19
N PHE A 60 -4.15 -9.15 -3.07
CA PHE A 60 -3.80 -8.11 -4.04
C PHE A 60 -4.30 -8.37 -5.46
N GLY A 61 -4.90 -9.53 -5.75
CA GLY A 61 -5.22 -9.93 -7.12
C GLY A 61 -3.97 -10.13 -7.98
N ALA A 62 -2.83 -10.48 -7.36
CA ALA A 62 -1.50 -10.51 -7.94
C ALA A 62 -0.89 -11.93 -7.85
N PRO A 63 -1.19 -12.86 -8.78
CA PRO A 63 -0.74 -14.25 -8.67
C PRO A 63 0.78 -14.41 -8.84
N VAL A 64 1.41 -13.65 -9.74
CA VAL A 64 2.87 -13.71 -9.93
C VAL A 64 3.59 -13.02 -8.76
N GLY A 65 3.06 -11.88 -8.32
CA GLY A 65 3.57 -11.15 -7.15
C GLY A 65 3.52 -12.00 -5.88
N GLY A 66 2.44 -12.75 -5.65
CA GLY A 66 2.30 -13.67 -4.53
C GLY A 66 3.35 -14.79 -4.52
N LEU A 67 3.62 -15.40 -5.68
CA LEU A 67 4.70 -16.38 -5.84
C LEU A 67 6.06 -15.78 -5.49
N LEU A 68 6.38 -14.62 -6.08
CA LEU A 68 7.69 -13.97 -5.88
C LEU A 68 7.88 -13.53 -4.43
N PHE A 69 6.83 -13.04 -3.78
CA PHE A 69 6.88 -12.70 -2.36
C PHE A 69 7.18 -13.92 -1.47
N ALA A 70 6.54 -15.06 -1.74
CA ALA A 70 6.82 -16.27 -0.99
C ALA A 70 8.27 -16.76 -1.21
N MET A 71 8.82 -16.54 -2.39
CA MET A 71 10.20 -16.88 -2.71
C MET A 71 11.20 -15.94 -2.05
N GLU A 72 10.91 -14.62 -2.03
CA GLU A 72 11.85 -13.58 -1.56
C GLU A 72 11.82 -13.43 -0.03
N GLU A 73 10.64 -13.50 0.62
CA GLU A 73 10.48 -13.18 2.04
C GLU A 73 10.14 -14.38 2.92
N VAL A 74 9.31 -15.32 2.44
CA VAL A 74 8.75 -16.36 3.30
C VAL A 74 9.65 -17.59 3.38
N SER A 75 10.35 -17.93 2.28
CA SER A 75 11.07 -19.21 2.16
C SER A 75 12.57 -19.02 2.17
N SER A 76 13.26 -19.59 3.17
CA SER A 76 14.73 -19.65 3.22
C SER A 76 15.31 -20.63 2.18
N PHE A 77 14.58 -21.67 1.80
CA PHE A 77 15.00 -22.68 0.82
C PHE A 77 13.94 -22.83 -0.25
N TRP A 78 14.31 -22.63 -1.50
CA TRP A 78 13.42 -22.69 -2.64
C TRP A 78 13.92 -23.69 -3.68
N LYS A 79 13.03 -24.59 -4.10
CA LYS A 79 13.28 -25.54 -5.19
C LYS A 79 12.51 -25.10 -6.43
N ASN A 80 13.15 -25.13 -7.61
CA ASN A 80 12.51 -24.75 -8.87
C ASN A 80 11.20 -25.53 -9.15
N LYS A 81 11.12 -26.79 -8.71
CA LYS A 81 9.91 -27.62 -8.82
C LYS A 81 8.74 -27.02 -8.03
N LEU A 82 9.00 -26.32 -6.94
CA LEU A 82 7.97 -25.70 -6.12
C LEU A 82 7.34 -24.49 -6.82
N SER A 83 8.10 -23.76 -7.65
CA SER A 83 7.66 -22.52 -8.28
C SER A 83 6.36 -22.69 -9.08
N TRP A 84 6.27 -23.70 -9.96
CA TRP A 84 5.07 -23.89 -10.76
C TRP A 84 3.86 -24.33 -9.91
N GLN A 85 4.08 -25.11 -8.85
CA GLN A 85 3.02 -25.56 -7.94
C GLN A 85 2.44 -24.39 -7.16
N VAL A 86 3.30 -23.51 -6.63
CA VAL A 86 2.90 -22.30 -5.93
C VAL A 86 2.22 -21.33 -6.88
N PHE A 87 2.74 -21.16 -8.09
CA PHE A 87 2.12 -20.33 -9.12
C PHE A 87 0.69 -20.80 -9.43
N PHE A 88 0.51 -22.10 -9.66
CA PHE A 88 -0.82 -22.66 -9.91
C PHE A 88 -1.77 -22.43 -8.71
N CYS A 89 -1.27 -22.60 -7.48
CA CYS A 89 -2.03 -22.32 -6.27
C CYS A 89 -2.47 -20.86 -6.20
N CYS A 90 -1.56 -19.90 -6.50
CA CYS A 90 -1.87 -18.47 -6.54
C CYS A 90 -2.91 -18.13 -7.62
N MET A 91 -2.77 -18.72 -8.82
CA MET A 91 -3.73 -18.53 -9.92
C MET A 91 -5.14 -18.98 -9.52
N VAL A 92 -5.26 -20.18 -8.95
CA VAL A 92 -6.55 -20.71 -8.50
C VAL A 92 -7.14 -19.86 -7.38
N ALA A 93 -6.32 -19.42 -6.43
CA ALA A 93 -6.76 -18.57 -5.32
C ALA A 93 -7.30 -17.23 -5.84
N THR A 94 -6.57 -16.55 -6.71
CA THR A 94 -6.99 -15.26 -7.30
C THR A 94 -8.28 -15.44 -8.12
N PHE A 95 -8.32 -16.44 -8.99
CA PHE A 95 -9.50 -16.73 -9.79
C PHE A 95 -10.75 -17.02 -8.93
N THR A 96 -10.58 -17.80 -7.85
CA THR A 96 -11.70 -18.11 -6.94
C THR A 96 -12.18 -16.86 -6.22
N THR A 97 -11.26 -15.99 -5.79
CA THR A 97 -11.60 -14.71 -5.14
C THR A 97 -12.38 -13.81 -6.08
N ASP A 98 -11.95 -13.68 -7.33
CA ASP A 98 -12.63 -12.87 -8.34
C ASP A 98 -14.00 -13.46 -8.71
N LEU A 99 -14.11 -14.79 -8.81
CA LEU A 99 -15.37 -15.47 -9.05
C LEU A 99 -16.39 -15.21 -7.92
N LEU A 100 -15.95 -15.35 -6.68
CA LEU A 100 -16.80 -15.06 -5.52
C LEU A 100 -17.23 -13.59 -5.46
N ASN A 101 -16.30 -12.68 -5.72
CA ASN A 101 -16.58 -11.23 -5.76
C ASN A 101 -17.59 -10.89 -6.87
N SER A 102 -17.44 -11.48 -8.06
CA SER A 102 -18.35 -11.25 -9.17
C SER A 102 -19.74 -11.81 -8.92
N SER A 103 -19.86 -12.88 -8.12
CA SER A 103 -21.16 -13.45 -7.75
C SER A 103 -22.05 -12.48 -6.97
N PHE A 104 -21.47 -11.64 -6.10
CA PHE A 104 -22.18 -10.59 -5.37
C PHE A 104 -22.62 -9.43 -6.29
N HIS A 105 -22.00 -9.27 -7.46
CA HIS A 105 -22.31 -8.20 -8.43
C HIS A 105 -22.99 -8.73 -9.70
N GLY A 106 -23.66 -9.88 -9.63
CA GLY A 106 -24.46 -10.45 -10.73
C GLY A 106 -23.66 -11.04 -11.86
N PHE A 107 -22.52 -11.68 -11.58
CA PHE A 107 -21.64 -12.37 -12.52
C PHE A 107 -21.17 -11.51 -13.72
N LYS A 108 -21.15 -10.20 -13.58
CA LYS A 108 -20.51 -9.33 -14.57
C LYS A 108 -19.00 -9.48 -14.44
N TYR A 109 -18.41 -10.35 -15.26
CA TYR A 109 -16.98 -10.46 -15.39
C TYR A 109 -16.45 -9.15 -15.99
N LYS A 110 -15.85 -8.33 -15.14
CA LYS A 110 -15.04 -7.21 -15.60
C LYS A 110 -13.63 -7.77 -15.73
N ASN A 111 -13.05 -7.69 -16.93
CA ASN A 111 -11.68 -8.12 -17.25
C ASN A 111 -10.58 -7.37 -16.48
N ASP A 112 -10.89 -6.81 -15.34
CA ASP A 112 -10.00 -5.98 -14.55
C ASP A 112 -9.36 -6.86 -13.46
N PHE A 113 -8.22 -7.47 -13.77
CA PHE A 113 -7.35 -8.06 -12.76
C PHE A 113 -6.70 -6.95 -11.95
N GLY A 114 -6.52 -7.16 -10.65
CA GLY A 114 -5.85 -6.26 -9.72
C GLY A 114 -6.77 -5.61 -8.70
N LEU A 115 -6.18 -5.25 -7.55
CA LEU A 115 -6.87 -4.67 -6.40
C LEU A 115 -7.43 -3.29 -6.72
N PHE A 116 -6.64 -2.48 -7.41
CA PHE A 116 -7.05 -1.16 -7.86
C PHE A 116 -7.60 -1.26 -9.29
N LYS A 117 -8.92 -1.35 -9.40
CA LYS A 117 -9.62 -1.31 -10.68
C LYS A 117 -9.49 0.07 -11.33
N THR A 118 -8.28 0.48 -11.59
CA THR A 118 -8.01 1.69 -12.35
C THR A 118 -8.38 1.38 -13.80
N LYS A 119 -9.48 1.95 -14.26
CA LYS A 119 -9.80 1.97 -15.67
C LYS A 119 -8.80 2.89 -16.38
N PHE A 120 -7.57 2.43 -16.54
CA PHE A 120 -6.62 3.10 -17.41
C PHE A 120 -7.10 2.84 -18.84
N THR A 121 -7.77 3.82 -19.40
CA THR A 121 -8.05 3.83 -20.82
C THR A 121 -6.70 3.85 -21.55
N SER A 122 -6.59 3.21 -22.70
CA SER A 122 -5.35 3.19 -23.51
C SER A 122 -4.79 4.59 -23.85
N LYS A 123 -5.58 5.64 -23.63
CA LYS A 123 -5.18 7.05 -23.72
C LYS A 123 -4.38 7.56 -22.50
N ASP A 124 -4.49 6.89 -21.36
CA ASP A 124 -3.86 7.30 -20.08
C ASP A 124 -2.51 6.61 -19.84
N LEU A 125 -2.01 5.86 -20.85
CA LEU A 125 -0.72 5.21 -20.78
C LEU A 125 0.41 6.24 -20.73
N VAL A 126 1.20 6.18 -19.68
CA VAL A 126 2.32 7.11 -19.47
C VAL A 126 3.45 6.80 -20.44
N ALA A 127 3.78 7.76 -21.31
CA ALA A 127 5.00 7.67 -22.09
C ALA A 127 6.20 7.91 -21.16
N VAL A 128 6.95 6.86 -20.87
CA VAL A 128 8.15 6.96 -20.02
C VAL A 128 9.31 7.48 -20.83
N ASN A 129 9.77 8.67 -20.49
CA ASN A 129 10.97 9.27 -21.06
C ASN A 129 12.19 9.03 -20.14
N VAL A 130 13.40 9.02 -20.71
CA VAL A 130 14.65 8.88 -19.95
C VAL A 130 14.78 9.95 -18.86
N ILE A 131 14.21 11.14 -19.09
CA ILE A 131 14.20 12.25 -18.10
C ILE A 131 13.43 11.88 -16.82
N ALA A 132 12.41 11.01 -16.91
CA ALA A 132 11.65 10.55 -15.75
C ALA A 132 12.48 9.70 -14.76
N VAL A 133 13.62 9.20 -15.18
CA VAL A 133 14.54 8.42 -14.32
C VAL A 133 15.13 9.29 -13.21
N LEU A 134 15.44 10.57 -13.50
CA LEU A 134 16.04 11.46 -12.50
C LEU A 134 15.10 11.70 -11.29
N PRO A 135 13.84 12.12 -11.47
CA PRO A 135 12.91 12.23 -10.34
C PRO A 135 12.61 10.87 -9.68
N SER A 136 12.64 9.75 -10.41
CA SER A 136 12.45 8.43 -9.80
C SER A 136 13.59 8.06 -8.82
N ILE A 137 14.84 8.43 -9.14
CA ILE A 137 16.00 8.28 -8.24
C ILE A 137 15.82 9.16 -6.98
N LEU A 138 15.41 10.43 -7.14
CA LEU A 138 15.15 11.31 -6.01
C LEU A 138 14.04 10.77 -5.10
N MET A 139 12.96 10.26 -5.70
CA MET A 139 11.89 9.60 -4.97
C MET A 139 12.38 8.36 -4.22
N GLY A 140 13.27 7.56 -4.85
CA GLY A 140 13.89 6.40 -4.22
C GLY A 140 14.71 6.78 -2.98
N ILE A 141 15.56 7.80 -3.07
CA ILE A 141 16.35 8.30 -1.93
C ILE A 141 15.43 8.79 -0.80
N GLY A 142 14.47 9.64 -1.11
CA GLY A 142 13.53 10.17 -0.11
C GLY A 142 12.70 9.08 0.58
N GLY A 143 12.17 8.11 -0.19
CA GLY A 143 11.44 6.97 0.34
C GLY A 143 12.31 6.04 1.19
N GLY A 144 13.58 5.82 0.79
CA GLY A 144 14.56 5.04 1.57
C GLY A 144 14.87 5.69 2.92
N VAL A 145 15.07 7.01 2.96
CA VAL A 145 15.31 7.77 4.21
C VAL A 145 14.05 7.73 5.11
N LEU A 146 12.88 8.00 4.54
CA LEU A 146 11.62 7.97 5.28
C LEU A 146 11.32 6.55 5.81
N GLY A 147 11.62 5.52 5.01
CA GLY A 147 11.46 4.12 5.38
C GLY A 147 12.40 3.70 6.51
N SER A 148 13.66 4.14 6.49
CA SER A 148 14.59 3.88 7.58
C SER A 148 14.21 4.60 8.87
N ALA A 149 13.67 5.82 8.79
CA ALA A 149 13.13 6.54 9.94
C ALA A 149 11.93 5.80 10.54
N PHE A 150 11.03 5.27 9.71
CA PHE A 150 9.90 4.44 10.15
C PHE A 150 10.36 3.16 10.85
N THR A 151 11.33 2.46 10.27
CA THR A 151 11.91 1.26 10.86
C THR A 151 12.52 1.55 12.22
N HIS A 152 13.30 2.62 12.33
CA HIS A 152 13.94 3.01 13.59
C HIS A 152 12.89 3.38 14.66
N ALA A 153 11.89 4.16 14.30
CA ALA A 153 10.79 4.51 15.22
C ALA A 153 10.01 3.27 15.69
N ASN A 154 9.75 2.31 14.78
CA ASN A 154 9.07 1.06 15.12
C ASN A 154 9.91 0.17 16.05
N ILE A 155 11.21 0.07 15.83
CA ILE A 155 12.14 -0.68 16.71
C ILE A 155 12.15 -0.07 18.12
N ILE A 156 12.23 1.26 18.24
CA ILE A 156 12.16 1.96 19.55
C ILE A 156 10.84 1.63 20.24
N MET A 157 9.71 1.75 19.52
CA MET A 157 8.38 1.46 20.07
C MET A 157 8.26 -0.01 20.52
N SER A 158 8.78 -0.95 19.74
CA SER A 158 8.75 -2.38 20.06
C SER A 158 9.62 -2.71 21.28
N ARG A 159 10.80 -2.10 21.41
CA ARG A 159 11.66 -2.22 22.60
C ARG A 159 10.99 -1.62 23.84
N TRP A 160 10.40 -0.44 23.72
CA TRP A 160 9.65 0.20 24.81
C TRP A 160 8.47 -0.67 25.26
N ARG A 161 7.72 -1.24 24.33
CA ARG A 161 6.63 -2.19 24.61
C ARG A 161 7.15 -3.42 25.38
N LYS A 162 8.26 -4.02 24.93
CA LYS A 162 8.86 -5.18 25.60
C LYS A 162 9.28 -4.82 27.04
N LYS A 163 9.91 -3.66 27.25
CA LYS A 163 10.31 -3.16 28.57
C LYS A 163 9.08 -2.90 29.47
N PHE A 164 8.04 -2.26 28.93
CA PHE A 164 6.80 -2.01 29.65
C PHE A 164 6.11 -3.30 30.09
N MET A 165 6.00 -4.28 29.19
CA MET A 165 5.41 -5.59 29.48
C MET A 165 6.22 -6.40 30.51
N SER A 166 7.53 -6.25 30.55
CA SER A 166 8.39 -6.95 31.53
C SER A 166 8.19 -6.46 32.98
N GLY A 167 7.66 -5.24 33.18
CA GLY A 167 7.35 -4.68 34.50
C GLY A 167 6.17 -5.37 35.19
N PHE A 168 5.32 -6.09 34.47
CA PHE A 168 4.16 -6.77 35.04
C PHE A 168 4.47 -8.23 35.41
N LYS A 169 4.37 -8.55 36.70
CA LYS A 169 4.68 -9.91 37.22
C LYS A 169 3.59 -10.94 36.90
N SER A 170 2.31 -10.52 36.87
CA SER A 170 1.18 -11.42 36.62
C SER A 170 0.97 -11.69 35.13
N ALA A 171 0.83 -12.96 34.76
CA ALA A 171 0.51 -13.36 33.37
C ALA A 171 -0.85 -12.84 32.92
N SER A 172 -1.84 -12.79 33.81
CA SER A 172 -3.18 -12.25 33.54
C SER A 172 -3.12 -10.76 33.17
N GLN A 173 -2.41 -9.95 33.96
CA GLN A 173 -2.24 -8.52 33.67
C GLN A 173 -1.55 -8.28 32.33
N ARG A 174 -0.51 -9.05 31.99
CA ARG A 174 0.14 -8.96 30.67
C ARG A 174 -0.79 -9.27 29.53
N ASN A 175 -1.63 -10.29 29.66
CA ASN A 175 -2.59 -10.65 28.63
C ASN A 175 -3.68 -9.57 28.48
N THR A 176 -4.17 -9.01 29.58
CA THR A 176 -5.14 -7.91 29.56
C THR A 176 -4.57 -6.67 28.84
N ILE A 177 -3.32 -6.29 29.13
CA ILE A 177 -2.68 -5.14 28.47
C ILE A 177 -2.49 -5.39 26.98
N ARG A 178 -2.12 -6.61 26.57
CA ARG A 178 -1.99 -6.98 25.15
C ARG A 178 -3.30 -6.83 24.37
N VAL A 179 -4.44 -7.00 25.02
CA VAL A 179 -5.76 -6.78 24.39
C VAL A 179 -6.16 -5.32 24.46
N LEU A 180 -5.83 -4.62 25.54
CA LEU A 180 -6.19 -3.22 25.75
C LEU A 180 -5.44 -2.27 24.81
N GLU A 181 -4.18 -2.56 24.50
CA GLU A 181 -3.34 -1.72 23.64
C GLU A 181 -3.97 -1.49 22.23
N PRO A 182 -4.36 -2.53 21.47
CA PRO A 182 -5.02 -2.34 20.18
C PRO A 182 -6.37 -1.61 20.27
N ILE A 183 -7.13 -1.83 21.36
CA ILE A 183 -8.40 -1.11 21.58
C ILE A 183 -8.13 0.38 21.78
N LEU A 184 -7.09 0.74 22.54
CA LEU A 184 -6.69 2.13 22.73
C LEU A 184 -6.29 2.79 21.40
N ILE A 185 -5.46 2.09 20.59
CA ILE A 185 -5.07 2.58 19.26
C ILE A 185 -6.31 2.81 18.38
N LEU A 186 -7.27 1.88 18.41
CA LEU A 186 -8.50 2.00 17.63
C LEU A 186 -9.32 3.22 18.09
N LEU A 187 -9.48 3.43 19.40
CA LEU A 187 -10.21 4.58 19.94
C LEU A 187 -9.53 5.92 19.54
N ILE A 188 -8.22 6.00 19.67
CA ILE A 188 -7.46 7.20 19.26
C ILE A 188 -7.64 7.47 17.78
N MET A 189 -7.49 6.41 16.93
CA MET A 189 -7.67 6.58 15.49
C MET A 189 -9.10 6.97 15.12
N SER A 190 -10.12 6.39 15.74
CA SER A 190 -11.50 6.75 15.45
C SER A 190 -11.83 8.19 15.85
N THR A 191 -11.28 8.67 16.98
CA THR A 191 -11.42 10.08 17.37
C THR A 191 -10.73 11.01 16.39
N ILE A 192 -9.51 10.69 15.94
CA ILE A 192 -8.80 11.46 14.92
C ILE A 192 -9.59 11.49 13.60
N HIS A 193 -10.11 10.34 13.14
CA HIS A 193 -10.87 10.26 11.89
C HIS A 193 -12.14 11.13 11.92
N VAL A 194 -12.80 11.23 13.06
CA VAL A 194 -14.03 12.04 13.19
C VAL A 194 -13.72 13.53 13.34
N TYR A 195 -12.78 13.90 14.21
CA TYR A 195 -12.57 15.31 14.53
C TYR A 195 -11.63 16.03 13.57
N LEU A 196 -10.58 15.36 13.05
CA LEU A 196 -9.59 16.02 12.21
C LEU A 196 -10.17 16.61 10.91
N PRO A 197 -11.06 15.93 10.17
CA PRO A 197 -11.65 16.49 8.96
C PRO A 197 -12.49 17.76 9.20
N SER A 198 -13.03 17.98 10.42
CA SER A 198 -13.82 19.16 10.71
C SER A 198 -12.96 20.44 10.85
N PHE A 199 -11.64 20.32 11.07
CA PHE A 199 -10.73 21.44 11.17
C PHE A 199 -10.13 21.87 9.82
N LEU A 200 -10.24 21.02 8.80
CA LEU A 200 -9.70 21.29 7.47
C LEU A 200 -10.81 21.79 6.54
N GLY A 201 -10.44 22.64 5.60
CA GLY A 201 -11.39 23.31 4.69
C GLY A 201 -12.10 22.36 3.71
N CYS A 202 -13.12 22.91 3.05
CA CYS A 202 -13.87 22.25 1.98
C CYS A 202 -13.40 22.76 0.63
N THR A 203 -13.35 21.86 -0.35
CA THR A 203 -12.96 22.13 -1.74
C THR A 203 -14.15 21.90 -2.67
N PRO A 204 -14.45 22.80 -3.62
CA PRO A 204 -15.53 22.59 -4.59
C PRO A 204 -15.16 21.43 -5.54
N VAL A 205 -16.15 20.61 -5.91
CA VAL A 205 -15.96 19.41 -6.75
C VAL A 205 -15.43 19.77 -8.14
N ASP A 206 -15.81 20.93 -8.67
CA ASP A 206 -15.42 21.38 -10.03
C ASP A 206 -13.91 21.65 -10.15
N CYS A 207 -13.20 21.80 -9.04
CA CYS A 207 -11.76 22.03 -9.02
C CYS A 207 -10.90 20.76 -9.14
N VAL A 208 -11.49 19.57 -9.12
CA VAL A 208 -10.75 18.30 -9.12
C VAL A 208 -10.08 18.01 -10.45
N TYR A 209 -10.71 18.40 -11.55
CA TYR A 209 -10.22 18.13 -12.91
C TYR A 209 -9.64 19.39 -13.54
N SER A 210 -8.36 19.39 -13.83
CA SER A 210 -7.62 20.58 -14.30
C SER A 210 -7.40 20.66 -15.80
N ILE A 211 -7.87 19.71 -16.61
CA ILE A 211 -7.59 19.68 -18.05
C ILE A 211 -8.87 19.58 -18.86
N LYS A 212 -9.13 20.60 -19.68
CA LYS A 212 -10.10 20.53 -20.76
C LYS A 212 -9.41 19.96 -22.01
N GLU A 213 -9.91 18.84 -22.53
CA GLU A 213 -9.34 18.07 -23.68
C GLU A 213 -9.49 18.80 -25.05
N ASN A 214 -9.87 20.08 -25.09
CA ASN A 214 -10.22 20.82 -26.31
C ASN A 214 -9.26 21.93 -26.71
N SER A 215 -7.96 21.81 -26.45
CA SER A 215 -7.02 22.73 -27.09
C SER A 215 -6.22 22.01 -28.17
N THR A 216 -6.69 22.12 -29.41
CA THR A 216 -5.92 21.91 -30.66
C THR A 216 -4.84 22.98 -30.84
N LEU A 217 -4.42 23.65 -29.79
CA LEU A 217 -3.35 24.66 -29.86
C LEU A 217 -2.06 24.05 -29.26
N GLY A 218 -1.02 24.07 -30.12
CA GLY A 218 0.25 23.47 -29.84
C GLY A 218 1.00 24.05 -28.63
N ASP A 219 1.84 23.19 -28.07
CA ASP A 219 3.07 23.43 -27.29
C ASP A 219 3.14 24.63 -26.31
N THR A 220 2.05 25.07 -25.71
CA THR A 220 2.11 26.11 -24.68
C THR A 220 2.07 25.47 -23.29
N MET A 221 3.14 25.70 -22.50
CA MET A 221 3.11 25.52 -21.07
C MET A 221 1.95 26.32 -20.49
N LEU A 222 0.97 25.66 -19.92
CA LEU A 222 -0.07 26.33 -19.13
C LEU A 222 0.52 26.64 -17.77
N ASP A 223 0.72 27.93 -17.48
CA ASP A 223 1.15 28.38 -16.17
C ASP A 223 0.19 27.90 -15.08
N ALA A 224 0.72 27.24 -14.06
CA ALA A 224 -0.06 26.76 -12.90
C ALA A 224 -0.79 27.92 -12.18
N SER A 225 -0.29 29.14 -12.31
CA SER A 225 -0.90 30.37 -11.77
C SER A 225 -2.16 30.80 -12.52
N ALA A 226 -2.28 30.50 -13.82
CA ALA A 226 -3.45 30.83 -14.64
C ALA A 226 -4.68 29.92 -14.36
N GLN A 227 -4.49 28.81 -13.65
CA GLN A 227 -5.55 27.84 -13.34
C GLN A 227 -6.23 28.05 -11.99
N LYS A 228 -6.26 29.28 -11.48
CA LYS A 228 -7.02 29.65 -10.29
C LYS A 228 -8.53 29.63 -10.52
N GLU A 229 -8.96 29.55 -11.77
CA GLU A 229 -10.38 29.42 -12.15
C GLU A 229 -10.73 27.94 -12.27
N CYS A 230 -11.59 27.48 -11.36
CA CYS A 230 -12.23 26.17 -11.44
C CYS A 230 -13.21 26.19 -12.59
N PHE A 231 -12.97 25.42 -13.65
CA PHE A 231 -13.90 25.33 -14.79
C PHE A 231 -15.11 24.47 -14.45
N PRO A 232 -16.34 24.98 -14.69
CA PRO A 232 -17.54 24.18 -14.55
C PRO A 232 -17.49 22.95 -15.48
N SER A 233 -17.78 21.78 -14.93
CA SER A 233 -17.83 20.53 -15.67
C SER A 233 -19.03 20.55 -16.60
N ASP A 234 -18.82 20.41 -17.93
CA ASP A 234 -19.92 20.22 -18.87
C ASP A 234 -20.73 18.95 -18.50
N PRO A 235 -22.06 19.03 -18.41
CA PRO A 235 -22.91 17.93 -17.96
C PRO A 235 -23.02 16.74 -18.93
N VAL A 236 -22.32 16.75 -20.07
CA VAL A 236 -22.57 15.84 -21.19
C VAL A 236 -21.69 14.58 -21.21
N ASN A 237 -20.63 14.47 -20.40
CA ASN A 237 -19.77 13.27 -20.41
C ASN A 237 -19.79 12.50 -19.08
N ASN A 238 -20.87 11.72 -18.88
CA ASN A 238 -21.09 10.81 -17.73
C ASN A 238 -20.16 9.57 -17.70
N SER A 239 -19.04 9.55 -18.39
CA SER A 239 -18.03 8.48 -18.29
C SER A 239 -16.85 8.85 -17.38
N ARG A 240 -16.98 9.93 -16.59
CA ARG A 240 -15.99 10.31 -15.60
C ARG A 240 -16.04 9.33 -14.44
N MET A 241 -14.87 8.84 -14.09
CA MET A 241 -14.58 8.04 -12.92
C MET A 241 -15.37 8.58 -11.71
N GLU A 242 -16.31 7.80 -11.18
CA GLU A 242 -17.02 8.13 -9.94
C GLU A 242 -15.99 8.14 -8.80
N LEU A 243 -15.36 9.30 -8.59
CA LEU A 243 -14.58 9.54 -7.40
C LEU A 243 -15.57 9.61 -6.25
N ASN A 244 -15.55 8.63 -5.35
CA ASN A 244 -16.34 8.62 -4.13
C ASN A 244 -15.85 9.70 -3.16
N LEU A 245 -16.16 10.96 -3.46
CA LEU A 245 -15.81 12.12 -2.65
C LEU A 245 -16.79 12.25 -1.49
N VAL A 246 -16.28 12.53 -0.28
CA VAL A 246 -17.08 12.62 0.94
C VAL A 246 -17.33 14.07 1.31
N ALA A 247 -18.61 14.48 1.34
CA ALA A 247 -18.99 15.86 1.67
C ALA A 247 -18.87 16.19 3.17
N TYR A 248 -19.04 15.23 4.07
CA TYR A 248 -18.97 15.34 5.53
C TYR A 248 -19.58 16.65 6.11
N THR A 249 -18.77 17.63 6.51
CA THR A 249 -19.21 18.93 7.07
C THR A 249 -19.43 20.02 6.02
N CYS A 250 -19.16 19.72 4.75
CA CYS A 250 -19.22 20.68 3.68
C CYS A 250 -20.65 20.93 3.21
N LYS A 251 -20.99 22.21 3.05
CA LYS A 251 -22.32 22.63 2.60
C LYS A 251 -22.38 22.63 1.06
N TYR A 252 -23.54 22.30 0.52
CA TYR A 252 -23.86 22.57 -0.87
C TYR A 252 -24.13 24.07 -1.03
N THR A 253 -23.50 24.72 -2.00
CA THR A 253 -23.82 26.08 -2.39
C THR A 253 -24.68 26.02 -3.65
N ASP A 254 -25.90 26.53 -3.55
CA ASP A 254 -26.80 26.66 -4.68
C ASP A 254 -26.42 27.96 -5.40
N THR A 255 -25.79 27.87 -6.60
CA THR A 255 -25.52 29.02 -7.44
C THR A 255 -26.58 29.10 -8.56
N PRO A 256 -27.24 30.27 -8.76
CA PRO A 256 -28.19 30.41 -9.86
C PRO A 256 -27.48 30.31 -11.21
N LEU A 257 -28.01 29.47 -12.11
CA LEU A 257 -27.42 29.19 -13.43
C LEU A 257 -27.61 30.34 -14.44
N ASN A 258 -28.63 31.16 -14.25
CA ASN A 258 -28.97 32.33 -15.06
C ASN A 258 -29.80 33.28 -14.20
N ASP A 259 -29.92 34.55 -14.66
CA ASP A 259 -30.79 35.58 -14.05
C ASP A 259 -32.29 35.19 -13.97
N ASN A 260 -32.68 34.06 -14.55
CA ASN A 260 -34.01 33.46 -14.40
C ASN A 260 -34.02 32.45 -13.24
N LEU A 261 -34.67 32.80 -12.16
CA LEU A 261 -34.78 32.17 -10.83
C LEU A 261 -35.25 30.71 -10.78
N THR A 262 -35.21 29.92 -11.84
CA THR A 262 -35.83 28.58 -11.88
C THR A 262 -34.87 27.39 -11.98
N GLU A 263 -33.62 27.58 -12.34
CA GLU A 263 -32.61 26.51 -12.38
C GLU A 263 -31.40 26.82 -11.50
N PHE A 264 -31.25 26.08 -10.40
CA PHE A 264 -30.09 26.14 -9.52
C PHE A 264 -29.12 25.00 -9.85
N HIS A 265 -27.88 25.34 -10.15
CA HIS A 265 -26.80 24.35 -10.21
C HIS A 265 -26.32 24.06 -8.78
N ARG A 266 -26.54 22.83 -8.32
CA ARG A 266 -26.06 22.36 -7.01
C ARG A 266 -24.56 22.10 -7.10
N GLN A 267 -23.76 23.07 -6.72
CA GLN A 267 -22.33 22.93 -6.62
C GLN A 267 -21.98 22.20 -5.33
N GLY A 268 -21.58 20.90 -5.46
CA GLY A 268 -21.13 20.11 -4.31
C GLY A 268 -19.73 20.51 -3.90
N SER A 269 -19.52 20.69 -2.59
CA SER A 269 -18.19 20.77 -2.00
C SER A 269 -17.88 19.49 -1.20
N TYR A 270 -16.63 19.06 -1.18
CA TYR A 270 -16.20 17.88 -0.44
C TYR A 270 -15.08 18.22 0.55
N SER A 271 -14.97 17.40 1.60
CA SER A 271 -13.86 17.47 2.53
C SER A 271 -12.73 16.57 2.06
N GLU A 272 -11.57 17.15 1.76
CA GLU A 272 -10.38 16.44 1.28
C GLU A 272 -9.91 15.37 2.27
N SER A 273 -9.80 15.75 3.53
CA SER A 273 -9.38 14.85 4.60
C SER A 273 -10.42 13.78 4.91
N ALA A 274 -11.73 14.09 4.89
CA ALA A 274 -12.77 13.09 5.07
C ALA A 274 -12.73 12.03 3.95
N THR A 275 -12.46 12.44 2.73
CA THR A 275 -12.32 11.52 1.57
C THR A 275 -11.16 10.54 1.77
N LEU A 276 -10.05 10.98 2.37
CA LEU A 276 -8.90 10.13 2.67
C LEU A 276 -9.09 9.28 3.94
N PHE A 277 -9.81 9.77 4.95
CA PHE A 277 -9.94 9.09 6.24
C PHE A 277 -11.14 8.15 6.36
N PHE A 278 -12.28 8.45 5.72
CA PHE A 278 -13.50 7.66 5.88
C PHE A 278 -13.61 6.46 4.93
N GLY A 279 -12.81 6.45 3.86
CA GLY A 279 -12.69 5.31 2.98
C GLY A 279 -11.87 4.17 3.59
N THR A 280 -11.88 3.02 2.92
CA THR A 280 -10.90 1.98 3.20
C THR A 280 -9.49 2.46 2.82
N GLY A 281 -8.44 1.89 3.44
CA GLY A 281 -7.07 2.24 3.07
C GLY A 281 -6.78 2.08 1.57
N GLU A 282 -7.42 1.11 0.92
CA GLU A 282 -7.34 0.90 -0.53
C GLU A 282 -7.99 2.03 -1.32
N GLN A 283 -9.17 2.47 -0.90
CA GLN A 283 -9.84 3.62 -1.53
C GLN A 283 -9.00 4.88 -1.41
N ALA A 284 -8.38 5.11 -0.26
CA ALA A 284 -7.47 6.24 -0.06
C ALA A 284 -6.25 6.15 -1.00
N VAL A 285 -5.64 4.97 -1.14
CA VAL A 285 -4.53 4.76 -2.10
C VAL A 285 -5.01 4.95 -3.55
N TYR A 286 -6.21 4.48 -3.88
CA TYR A 286 -6.83 4.70 -5.19
C TYR A 286 -6.97 6.19 -5.52
N HIS A 287 -7.48 6.99 -4.57
CA HIS A 287 -7.57 8.44 -4.73
C HIS A 287 -6.19 9.10 -4.90
N LEU A 288 -5.18 8.61 -4.17
CA LEU A 288 -3.80 9.12 -4.29
C LEU A 288 -3.16 8.80 -5.65
N PHE A 289 -3.49 7.65 -6.25
CA PHE A 289 -2.96 7.24 -7.55
C PHE A 289 -3.76 7.80 -8.73
N SER A 290 -4.87 8.51 -8.48
CA SER A 290 -5.68 9.10 -9.55
C SER A 290 -4.86 10.09 -10.37
N LYS A 291 -4.94 9.95 -11.70
CA LYS A 291 -4.25 10.80 -12.68
C LYS A 291 -5.08 12.06 -13.00
N HIS A 292 -4.42 13.12 -13.42
CA HIS A 292 -5.05 14.39 -13.84
C HIS A 292 -5.87 15.09 -12.73
N THR A 293 -5.57 14.82 -11.46
CA THR A 293 -6.30 15.36 -10.31
C THR A 293 -5.38 16.13 -9.35
N HIS A 294 -4.51 17.02 -9.85
CA HIS A 294 -3.47 17.64 -9.03
C HIS A 294 -4.01 18.55 -7.92
N LYS A 295 -5.18 19.16 -8.08
CA LYS A 295 -5.82 20.01 -7.05
C LYS A 295 -6.82 19.26 -6.16
N GLN A 296 -6.88 17.94 -6.23
CA GLN A 296 -7.80 17.13 -5.45
C GLN A 296 -7.54 17.22 -3.94
N PHE A 297 -6.28 17.36 -3.54
CA PHE A 297 -5.88 17.41 -2.14
C PHE A 297 -4.92 18.57 -1.89
N SER A 298 -5.17 19.33 -0.82
CA SER A 298 -4.28 20.38 -0.34
C SER A 298 -3.06 19.79 0.39
N TYR A 299 -1.97 20.53 0.41
CA TYR A 299 -0.76 20.14 1.17
C TYR A 299 -1.04 19.95 2.67
N ALA A 300 -1.96 20.75 3.23
CA ALA A 300 -2.34 20.64 4.63
C ALA A 300 -3.04 19.29 4.93
N ALA A 301 -3.99 18.87 4.09
CA ALA A 301 -4.68 17.61 4.26
C ALA A 301 -3.73 16.41 4.09
N MET A 302 -2.85 16.44 3.06
CA MET A 302 -1.88 15.37 2.81
C MET A 302 -0.83 15.28 3.92
N SER A 303 -0.28 16.39 4.39
CA SER A 303 0.74 16.39 5.45
C SER A 303 0.20 15.96 6.80
N THR A 304 -0.99 16.39 7.18
CA THR A 304 -1.62 15.96 8.44
C THR A 304 -1.92 14.47 8.43
N MET A 305 -2.44 13.93 7.32
CA MET A 305 -2.67 12.50 7.17
C MET A 305 -1.36 11.70 7.21
N LEU A 306 -0.31 12.16 6.54
CA LEU A 306 1.00 11.52 6.54
C LEU A 306 1.55 11.39 7.97
N ILE A 307 1.52 12.48 8.74
CA ILE A 307 2.00 12.49 10.13
C ILE A 307 1.20 11.51 10.99
N VAL A 308 -0.13 11.57 10.91
CA VAL A 308 -1.01 10.67 11.68
C VAL A 308 -0.75 9.21 11.34
N TYR A 309 -0.74 8.86 10.05
CA TYR A 309 -0.52 7.47 9.63
C TYR A 309 0.89 6.96 9.92
N PHE A 310 1.91 7.83 9.83
CA PHE A 310 3.29 7.48 10.17
C PHE A 310 3.40 7.07 11.64
N PHE A 311 2.97 7.91 12.57
CA PHE A 311 3.08 7.62 14.00
C PHE A 311 2.17 6.48 14.46
N MET A 312 0.92 6.47 13.98
CA MET A 312 -0.01 5.41 14.34
C MET A 312 0.34 4.08 13.68
N GLY A 313 0.93 4.09 12.48
CA GLY A 313 1.51 2.92 11.82
C GLY A 313 2.69 2.34 12.60
N CYS A 314 3.61 3.19 13.07
CA CYS A 314 4.71 2.76 13.94
C CYS A 314 4.20 2.13 15.26
N TRP A 315 3.14 2.69 15.82
CA TRP A 315 2.57 2.17 17.06
C TRP A 315 1.81 0.86 16.84
N SER A 316 1.02 0.76 15.77
CA SER A 316 0.24 -0.45 15.47
C SER A 316 1.11 -1.65 15.08
N ALA A 317 2.26 -1.39 14.45
CA ALA A 317 3.19 -2.44 14.07
C ALA A 317 3.76 -3.17 15.30
N GLY A 318 3.69 -4.50 15.29
CA GLY A 318 4.18 -5.34 16.37
C GLY A 318 3.25 -5.50 17.58
N THR A 319 2.00 -4.99 17.53
CA THR A 319 0.94 -5.31 18.50
C THR A 319 0.61 -6.81 18.48
N SER A 320 -0.19 -7.27 19.42
CA SER A 320 -0.59 -8.69 19.52
C SER A 320 -1.62 -9.13 18.46
N ILE A 321 -2.08 -8.20 17.63
CA ILE A 321 -3.02 -8.50 16.53
C ILE A 321 -2.23 -8.86 15.27
N SER A 322 -2.74 -9.85 14.52
CA SER A 322 -2.25 -10.12 13.17
C SER A 322 -2.65 -8.94 12.26
N SER A 323 -1.69 -8.07 11.97
CA SER A 323 -1.88 -6.83 11.23
C SER A 323 -0.93 -6.75 10.04
N GLY A 324 -1.47 -6.42 8.86
CA GLY A 324 -0.67 -6.13 7.67
C GLY A 324 -0.16 -4.68 7.71
N LEU A 325 1.05 -4.46 7.25
CA LEU A 325 1.65 -3.13 7.14
C LEU A 325 1.71 -2.59 5.71
N VAL A 326 1.37 -3.39 4.71
CA VAL A 326 1.52 -3.04 3.29
C VAL A 326 0.63 -1.85 2.92
N VAL A 327 -0.69 -1.92 3.20
CA VAL A 327 -1.61 -0.80 2.89
C VAL A 327 -1.20 0.50 3.60
N PRO A 328 -0.89 0.51 4.90
CA PRO A 328 -0.36 1.70 5.56
C PRO A 328 0.94 2.23 4.93
N MET A 329 1.86 1.33 4.53
CA MET A 329 3.09 1.75 3.87
C MET A 329 2.83 2.35 2.48
N LEU A 330 1.94 1.75 1.68
CA LEU A 330 1.53 2.31 0.39
C LEU A 330 0.91 3.69 0.55
N LEU A 331 0.11 3.89 1.59
CA LEU A 331 -0.58 5.15 1.85
C LEU A 331 0.38 6.23 2.31
N ILE A 332 1.29 5.95 3.25
CA ILE A 332 2.32 6.90 3.70
C ILE A 332 3.22 7.31 2.53
N GLY A 333 3.70 6.33 1.76
CA GLY A 333 4.52 6.58 0.59
C GLY A 333 3.78 7.34 -0.52
N GLY A 334 2.49 7.02 -0.73
CA GLY A 334 1.63 7.70 -1.71
C GLY A 334 1.37 9.16 -1.35
N LEU A 335 1.13 9.46 -0.08
CA LEU A 335 0.99 10.84 0.41
C LEU A 335 2.28 11.64 0.20
N TYR A 336 3.43 11.07 0.58
CA TYR A 336 4.74 11.66 0.34
C TYR A 336 4.96 11.93 -1.15
N GLY A 337 4.73 10.91 -1.98
CA GLY A 337 4.91 11.00 -3.43
C GLY A 337 4.00 12.03 -4.08
N ARG A 338 2.73 12.05 -3.70
CA ARG A 338 1.76 13.02 -4.23
C ARG A 338 2.10 14.45 -3.87
N MET A 339 2.57 14.70 -2.62
CA MET A 339 3.04 16.04 -2.22
C MET A 339 4.21 16.51 -3.10
N VAL A 340 5.19 15.64 -3.33
CA VAL A 340 6.32 15.94 -4.20
C VAL A 340 5.84 16.18 -5.64
N GLY A 341 4.94 15.35 -6.16
CA GLY A 341 4.35 15.50 -7.49
C GLY A 341 3.60 16.82 -7.66
N CYS A 342 2.80 17.23 -6.68
CA CYS A 342 2.14 18.54 -6.68
C CYS A 342 3.14 19.67 -6.71
N LEU A 343 4.25 19.60 -5.92
CA LEU A 343 5.32 20.60 -5.95
C LEU A 343 6.00 20.71 -7.33
N PHE A 344 6.19 19.60 -8.02
CA PHE A 344 6.72 19.61 -9.38
C PHE A 344 5.76 20.26 -10.36
N VAL A 345 4.46 19.91 -10.30
CA VAL A 345 3.44 20.49 -11.16
C VAL A 345 3.25 21.98 -10.87
N ASP A 346 3.31 22.41 -9.61
CA ASP A 346 3.21 23.83 -9.23
C ASP A 346 4.40 24.68 -9.74
N LYS A 347 5.60 24.06 -9.89
CA LYS A 347 6.79 24.75 -10.39
C LYS A 347 6.92 24.74 -11.91
N PHE A 348 6.59 23.62 -12.55
CA PHE A 348 6.83 23.40 -13.99
C PHE A 348 5.56 23.54 -14.83
N GLY A 349 4.40 23.74 -14.20
CA GLY A 349 3.11 23.81 -14.88
C GLY A 349 2.57 22.43 -15.30
N ILE A 350 1.30 22.39 -15.68
CA ILE A 350 0.65 21.16 -16.17
C ILE A 350 1.06 20.95 -17.62
N GLN A 351 1.65 19.80 -17.88
CA GLN A 351 2.12 19.43 -19.19
C GLN A 351 1.05 18.60 -19.92
N THR A 352 0.53 19.10 -21.03
CA THR A 352 -0.46 18.41 -21.88
C THR A 352 0.19 17.50 -22.92
N ASN A 353 1.48 17.65 -23.17
CA ASN A 353 2.23 16.87 -24.14
C ASN A 353 2.42 15.43 -23.71
N LYS A 354 2.22 14.48 -24.62
CA LYS A 354 2.42 13.05 -24.41
C LYS A 354 3.83 12.70 -23.85
N TYR A 355 4.84 13.49 -24.20
CA TYR A 355 6.22 13.31 -23.72
C TYR A 355 6.40 13.62 -22.22
N TRP A 356 5.53 14.43 -21.63
CA TRP A 356 5.58 14.85 -20.24
C TRP A 356 4.50 14.21 -19.37
N SER A 357 3.76 13.23 -19.91
CA SER A 357 2.67 12.54 -19.21
C SER A 357 3.11 11.85 -17.90
N TRP A 358 4.42 11.61 -17.72
CA TRP A 358 4.99 11.10 -16.47
C TRP A 358 4.94 12.13 -15.32
N MET A 359 4.84 13.44 -15.63
CA MET A 359 4.79 14.54 -14.64
C MET A 359 3.36 14.72 -14.11
N ASP A 360 2.80 13.67 -13.54
CA ASP A 360 1.47 13.67 -12.94
C ASP A 360 1.60 13.32 -11.45
N PRO A 361 0.93 14.05 -10.52
CA PRO A 361 0.95 13.74 -9.09
C PRO A 361 0.56 12.29 -8.76
N GLY A 362 -0.36 11.68 -9.54
CA GLY A 362 -0.72 10.27 -9.38
C GLY A 362 0.46 9.31 -9.64
N ASN A 363 1.28 9.59 -10.65
CA ASN A 363 2.48 8.80 -10.94
C ASN A 363 3.54 8.97 -9.84
N PHE A 364 3.74 10.19 -9.35
CA PHE A 364 4.64 10.44 -8.21
C PHE A 364 4.14 9.77 -6.93
N ALA A 365 2.82 9.71 -6.72
CA ALA A 365 2.24 8.97 -5.60
C ALA A 365 2.55 7.48 -5.69
N LEU A 366 2.46 6.87 -6.87
CA LEU A 366 2.84 5.49 -7.10
C LEU A 366 4.32 5.26 -6.81
N LEU A 367 5.23 6.07 -7.37
CA LEU A 367 6.67 5.98 -7.12
C LEU A 367 7.01 6.21 -5.63
N GLY A 368 6.32 7.14 -4.98
CA GLY A 368 6.45 7.37 -3.53
C GLY A 368 6.02 6.16 -2.69
N SER A 369 4.89 5.55 -3.02
CA SER A 369 4.40 4.33 -2.35
C SER A 369 5.41 3.19 -2.44
N VAL A 370 5.93 2.96 -3.64
CA VAL A 370 6.89 1.90 -3.93
C VAL A 370 8.23 2.17 -3.24
N SER A 371 8.70 3.43 -3.24
CA SER A 371 9.97 3.80 -2.62
C SER A 371 9.95 3.64 -1.10
N PHE A 372 8.86 4.06 -0.46
CA PHE A 372 8.72 3.91 0.98
C PHE A 372 8.59 2.45 1.37
N PHE A 373 7.74 1.69 0.68
CA PHE A 373 7.56 0.26 0.96
C PHE A 373 8.86 -0.53 0.74
N GLY A 374 9.57 -0.32 -0.39
CA GLY A 374 10.88 -0.92 -0.65
C GLY A 374 11.94 -0.49 0.36
N GLY A 375 11.90 0.78 0.80
CA GLY A 375 12.77 1.33 1.83
C GLY A 375 12.57 0.70 3.22
N VAL A 376 11.35 0.26 3.57
CA VAL A 376 11.04 -0.39 4.87
C VAL A 376 11.31 -1.89 4.81
N THR A 377 10.85 -2.58 3.77
CA THR A 377 10.86 -4.04 3.70
C THR A 377 12.07 -4.62 3.00
N ARG A 378 12.72 -3.87 2.13
CA ARG A 378 13.83 -4.30 1.25
C ARG A 378 13.43 -5.30 0.16
N LEU A 379 12.15 -5.53 -0.04
CA LEU A 379 11.63 -6.34 -1.14
C LEU A 379 11.94 -5.66 -2.48
N THR A 380 12.32 -6.46 -3.48
CA THR A 380 12.72 -5.94 -4.79
C THR A 380 11.84 -6.47 -5.92
N MET A 381 12.04 -7.72 -6.33
CA MET A 381 11.31 -8.32 -7.45
C MET A 381 9.82 -8.48 -7.14
N SER A 382 9.49 -9.02 -5.98
CA SER A 382 8.11 -9.25 -5.57
C SER A 382 7.33 -7.95 -5.51
N LEU A 383 7.90 -6.91 -4.92
CA LEU A 383 7.26 -5.59 -4.83
C LEU A 383 7.03 -4.98 -6.21
N THR A 384 8.04 -5.06 -7.09
CA THR A 384 7.91 -4.55 -8.47
C THR A 384 6.73 -5.20 -9.19
N VAL A 385 6.66 -6.53 -9.15
CA VAL A 385 5.62 -7.29 -9.87
C VAL A 385 4.25 -7.08 -9.22
N ILE A 386 4.16 -7.08 -7.88
CA ILE A 386 2.90 -6.78 -7.17
C ILE A 386 2.36 -5.42 -7.62
N MET A 387 3.20 -4.38 -7.67
CA MET A 387 2.75 -3.04 -8.04
C MET A 387 2.30 -2.95 -9.50
N VAL A 388 2.98 -3.64 -10.41
CA VAL A 388 2.57 -3.71 -11.82
C VAL A 388 1.25 -4.49 -11.99
N GLU A 389 1.08 -5.61 -11.27
CA GLU A 389 -0.18 -6.38 -11.30
C GLU A 389 -1.34 -5.59 -10.67
N ILE A 390 -1.10 -4.84 -9.60
CA ILE A 390 -2.11 -4.00 -8.94
C ILE A 390 -2.55 -2.84 -9.83
N THR A 391 -1.59 -2.15 -10.47
CA THR A 391 -1.86 -0.96 -11.29
C THR A 391 -2.22 -1.29 -12.74
N ASN A 392 -1.92 -2.51 -13.18
CA ASN A 392 -2.06 -2.96 -14.57
C ASN A 392 -1.36 -2.05 -15.60
N ASP A 393 -0.28 -1.35 -15.20
CA ASP A 393 0.49 -0.43 -16.03
C ASP A 393 1.95 -0.90 -16.18
N ILE A 394 2.22 -1.66 -17.22
CA ILE A 394 3.55 -2.20 -17.52
C ILE A 394 4.53 -1.10 -17.94
N HIS A 395 4.05 0.02 -18.48
CA HIS A 395 4.92 1.10 -18.95
C HIS A 395 5.75 1.74 -17.84
N GLN A 396 5.26 1.69 -16.60
CA GLN A 396 5.95 2.22 -15.42
C GLN A 396 6.95 1.24 -14.81
N LEU A 397 7.04 0.00 -15.32
CA LEU A 397 7.90 -1.06 -14.76
C LEU A 397 9.33 -0.58 -14.50
N LEU A 398 9.95 0.07 -15.48
CA LEU A 398 11.34 0.53 -15.38
C LEU A 398 11.52 1.58 -14.26
N LEU A 399 10.61 2.54 -14.16
CA LEU A 399 10.66 3.58 -13.14
C LEU A 399 10.47 2.98 -11.73
N ILE A 400 9.52 2.06 -11.59
CA ILE A 400 9.26 1.32 -10.36
C ILE A 400 10.52 0.54 -9.93
N MET A 401 11.15 -0.21 -10.85
CA MET A 401 12.36 -0.97 -10.56
C MET A 401 13.50 -0.08 -10.05
N ILE A 402 13.78 1.02 -10.77
CA ILE A 402 14.85 1.96 -10.39
C ILE A 402 14.55 2.56 -9.01
N THR A 403 13.32 3.00 -8.79
CA THR A 403 12.91 3.61 -7.52
C THR A 403 13.09 2.64 -6.34
N ILE A 404 12.69 1.37 -6.51
CA ILE A 404 12.85 0.34 -5.47
C ILE A 404 14.32 0.07 -5.18
N MET A 405 15.14 -0.11 -6.22
CA MET A 405 16.55 -0.41 -6.05
C MET A 405 17.28 0.71 -5.31
N VAL A 406 17.01 1.97 -5.68
CA VAL A 406 17.59 3.13 -5.00
C VAL A 406 17.08 3.22 -3.54
N ALA A 407 15.78 2.99 -3.32
CA ALA A 407 15.21 2.99 -1.97
C ALA A 407 15.79 1.88 -1.09
N LYS A 408 16.02 0.70 -1.66
CA LYS A 408 16.69 -0.41 -0.98
C LYS A 408 18.12 -0.03 -0.58
N TRP A 409 18.93 0.46 -1.52
CA TRP A 409 20.33 0.82 -1.24
C TRP A 409 20.45 1.92 -0.19
N THR A 410 19.62 2.96 -0.29
CA THR A 410 19.60 4.03 0.72
C THR A 410 19.15 3.53 2.08
N GLY A 411 18.17 2.65 2.08
CA GLY A 411 17.68 2.05 3.30
C GLY A 411 18.69 1.09 3.94
N ASP A 412 19.36 0.22 3.17
CA ASP A 412 20.39 -0.72 3.66
C ASP A 412 21.57 0.02 4.27
N PHE A 413 21.89 1.20 3.72
CA PHE A 413 22.92 2.07 4.29
C PHE A 413 22.53 2.65 5.67
N LEU A 414 21.22 2.91 5.90
CA LEU A 414 20.75 3.62 7.11
C LEU A 414 20.23 2.68 8.21
N SER A 415 19.63 1.55 7.87
CA SER A 415 18.96 0.67 8.85
C SER A 415 18.81 -0.78 8.35
N HIS A 416 18.57 -1.70 9.29
CA HIS A 416 18.20 -3.08 8.96
C HIS A 416 16.75 -3.19 8.47
N PRO A 417 16.38 -4.25 7.70
CA PRO A 417 15.01 -4.51 7.28
C PRO A 417 14.06 -4.63 8.45
N LEU A 418 12.85 -4.06 8.34
CA LEU A 418 11.88 -4.03 9.44
C LEU A 418 11.49 -5.44 9.92
N TYR A 419 11.21 -6.37 9.00
CA TYR A 419 10.74 -7.71 9.36
C TYR A 419 11.81 -8.50 10.09
N HIS A 420 13.06 -8.45 9.64
CA HIS A 420 14.17 -9.11 10.34
C HIS A 420 14.40 -8.52 11.73
N ALA A 421 14.40 -7.19 11.85
CA ALA A 421 14.55 -6.53 13.14
C ALA A 421 13.42 -6.91 14.15
N LEU A 422 12.19 -7.07 13.68
CA LEU A 422 11.08 -7.52 14.52
C LEU A 422 11.20 -8.99 14.94
N LEU A 423 11.71 -9.86 14.07
CA LEU A 423 11.99 -11.27 14.41
C LEU A 423 13.09 -11.38 15.49
N GLU A 424 14.15 -10.58 15.37
CA GLU A 424 15.21 -10.49 16.37
C GLU A 424 14.69 -10.02 17.72
N ILE A 425 13.87 -8.95 17.77
CA ILE A 425 13.26 -8.46 19.01
C ILE A 425 12.37 -9.52 19.66
N LYS A 426 11.67 -10.34 18.88
CA LYS A 426 10.84 -11.45 19.35
C LYS A 426 11.64 -12.71 19.68
N CYS A 427 12.95 -12.73 19.43
CA CYS A 427 13.83 -13.88 19.60
C CYS A 427 13.33 -15.11 18.81
N ILE A 428 12.80 -14.92 17.61
CA ILE A 428 12.37 -15.99 16.72
C ILE A 428 13.58 -16.38 15.86
N PRO A 429 14.04 -17.65 15.89
CA PRO A 429 15.17 -18.07 15.07
C PRO A 429 14.81 -18.01 13.59
N PHE A 430 15.60 -17.30 12.81
CA PHE A 430 15.49 -17.21 11.37
C PHE A 430 16.74 -17.80 10.71
N LEU A 431 16.55 -18.69 9.75
CA LEU A 431 17.65 -19.29 9.01
C LEU A 431 17.90 -18.47 7.74
N GLY A 432 19.00 -17.72 7.71
CA GLY A 432 19.38 -16.94 6.56
C GLY A 432 19.76 -17.81 5.35
N HIS A 433 19.61 -17.26 4.14
CA HIS A 433 19.98 -17.91 2.87
C HIS A 433 21.48 -18.22 2.78
N GLU A 434 22.31 -17.31 3.28
CA GLU A 434 23.76 -17.47 3.30
C GLU A 434 24.21 -17.91 4.69
N PRO A 435 24.92 -19.05 4.80
CA PRO A 435 25.54 -19.38 6.08
C PRO A 435 26.59 -18.32 6.39
N THR A 436 26.45 -17.64 7.51
CA THR A 436 27.51 -16.78 8.03
C THR A 436 28.73 -17.66 8.26
N LEU A 437 29.71 -17.57 7.35
CA LEU A 437 31.01 -18.22 7.54
C LEU A 437 31.58 -17.66 8.86
N MET A 438 31.72 -18.52 9.86
CA MET A 438 32.46 -18.16 11.06
C MET A 438 33.84 -17.65 10.63
N LYS A 439 34.18 -16.41 10.99
CA LYS A 439 35.55 -15.94 10.86
C LYS A 439 36.43 -16.97 11.58
N SER A 440 37.53 -17.36 10.97
CA SER A 440 38.44 -18.42 11.40
C SER A 440 39.06 -18.21 12.79
N ASP A 441 38.74 -17.13 13.47
CA ASP A 441 39.31 -16.75 14.78
C ASP A 441 38.60 -17.36 16.01
N GLY A 442 37.67 -18.30 15.80
CA GLY A 442 37.06 -19.05 16.92
C GLY A 442 36.26 -18.22 17.93
N THR A 443 36.19 -16.92 17.76
CA THR A 443 35.36 -16.05 18.58
C THR A 443 33.97 -16.04 17.96
N VAL A 444 33.02 -16.66 18.62
CA VAL A 444 31.58 -16.40 18.37
C VAL A 444 31.45 -14.89 18.42
N PRO A 445 30.97 -14.25 17.33
CA PRO A 445 30.65 -12.83 17.39
C PRO A 445 29.67 -12.71 18.56
N ASN A 446 30.06 -11.96 19.60
CA ASN A 446 29.09 -11.52 20.57
C ASN A 446 27.90 -11.00 19.79
N LEU A 447 26.77 -11.68 19.93
CA LEU A 447 25.48 -11.09 19.58
C LEU A 447 25.33 -9.91 20.53
N ASP A 448 25.98 -8.80 20.20
CA ASP A 448 25.69 -7.53 20.81
C ASP A 448 24.24 -7.25 20.43
N LEU A 449 23.41 -7.60 21.37
CA LEU A 449 22.01 -7.23 21.46
C LEU A 449 21.95 -5.70 21.49
N PHE A 450 21.91 -5.09 20.28
CA PHE A 450 21.55 -3.68 20.14
C PHE A 450 20.07 -3.46 20.42
#